data_80d6a080be30a7b5c659d5c272d85401
#
_entry.id   80d6a080be30a7b5c659d5c272d85401
#
_cell.length_a   1.000
_cell.length_b   1.000
_cell.length_c   1.000
_cell.angle_alpha   90.00
_cell.angle_beta   90.00
_cell.angle_gamma   90.00
#
_symmetry.space_group_name_H-M   'P 1'
#
loop_
_entity.id
_entity.type
_entity.pdbx_description
1 polymer ?
#
loop_
_entity_poly.entity_id
_entity_poly.type
_entity_poly.pdbx_seq_one_letter_code
_entity_poly.pdbx_strand_id
1 'polypeptide(L)'
;MAGVHVRIDNRLVHGQVTVAWTRRLGVRRLVFCNDDVAADDLQRMLLPQAARGLPTDVLTVAETLEATLETDVMILAKDPEDAFRLVEGGLRPETVNVGNVAPRPGTAYTMVTRSIAVTADEADAYRKLAAAGVPLVTQLMPQDKPAEFVPLLDRKGL
;
A
#
# COMPACT_ATOMS: atom_id res chain seq x y z
N MET A 1 -10.38 -10.29 12.58
CA MET A 1 -11.53 -9.98 11.75
C MET A 1 -11.16 -10.04 10.28
N ALA A 2 -11.94 -10.69 9.52
CA ALA A 2 -11.72 -10.83 8.09
C ALA A 2 -11.88 -9.48 7.39
N GLY A 3 -10.96 -9.13 6.52
CA GLY A 3 -11.02 -7.86 5.81
C GLY A 3 -9.96 -7.75 4.73
N VAL A 4 -10.13 -6.74 3.90
CA VAL A 4 -9.13 -6.36 2.92
C VAL A 4 -8.40 -5.14 3.45
N HIS A 5 -7.08 -5.26 3.59
CA HIS A 5 -6.22 -4.20 4.09
C HIS A 5 -5.28 -3.76 2.98
N VAL A 6 -5.21 -2.47 2.74
CA VAL A 6 -4.28 -1.90 1.75
C VAL A 6 -3.20 -1.13 2.48
N ARG A 7 -1.95 -1.44 2.15
CA ARG A 7 -0.78 -0.71 2.62
C ARG A 7 0.00 -0.18 1.43
N ILE A 8 0.34 1.08 1.46
CA ILE A 8 1.18 1.71 0.43
C ILE A 8 2.63 1.64 0.91
N ASP A 9 3.45 0.94 0.15
CA ASP A 9 4.87 0.79 0.45
C ASP A 9 5.63 0.56 -0.86
N ASN A 10 6.43 1.55 -1.27
CA ASN A 10 7.13 1.45 -2.57
C ASN A 10 8.37 0.55 -2.52
N ARG A 11 8.73 0.07 -1.36
CA ARG A 11 9.80 -0.93 -1.25
C ARG A 11 9.30 -2.34 -1.47
N LEU A 12 7.99 -2.57 -1.33
CA LEU A 12 7.29 -3.85 -1.48
C LEU A 12 7.85 -4.96 -0.58
N VAL A 13 9.14 -5.26 -0.69
CA VAL A 13 9.81 -6.29 0.12
C VAL A 13 10.42 -5.65 1.35
N HIS A 14 9.76 -5.81 2.48
CA HIS A 14 10.24 -5.40 3.79
C HIS A 14 9.99 -6.54 4.75
N GLY A 15 10.86 -7.54 4.72
CA GLY A 15 10.67 -8.80 5.43
C GLY A 15 10.07 -8.65 6.84
N GLN A 16 10.73 -7.87 7.70
CA GLN A 16 10.26 -7.67 9.08
C GLN A 16 8.96 -6.86 9.17
N VAL A 17 8.83 -5.80 8.36
CA VAL A 17 7.63 -4.96 8.34
C VAL A 17 6.43 -5.74 7.83
N THR A 18 6.61 -6.48 6.73
CA THR A 18 5.55 -7.33 6.17
C THR A 18 5.11 -8.38 7.16
N VAL A 19 6.04 -9.09 7.80
CA VAL A 19 5.73 -10.12 8.80
C VAL A 19 4.99 -9.53 9.99
N ALA A 20 5.44 -8.39 10.50
CA ALA A 20 4.78 -7.73 11.63
C ALA A 20 3.33 -7.37 11.31
N TRP A 21 3.07 -6.83 10.13
CA TRP A 21 1.74 -6.45 9.71
C TRP A 21 0.84 -7.64 9.39
N THR A 22 1.34 -8.66 8.71
CA THR A 22 0.55 -9.86 8.43
C THR A 22 0.13 -10.58 9.70
N ARG A 23 1.00 -10.62 10.70
CA ARG A 23 0.67 -11.17 12.02
C ARG A 23 -0.35 -10.32 12.75
N ARG A 24 -0.16 -9.01 12.78
CA ARG A 24 -1.06 -8.08 13.48
C ARG A 24 -2.46 -8.15 12.91
N LEU A 25 -2.59 -8.19 11.59
CA LEU A 25 -3.87 -8.21 10.90
C LEU A 25 -4.49 -9.61 10.83
N GLY A 26 -3.71 -10.64 11.08
CA GLY A 26 -4.17 -12.03 10.99
C GLY A 26 -4.49 -12.44 9.56
N VAL A 27 -3.82 -11.84 8.57
CA VAL A 27 -4.09 -12.13 7.17
C VAL A 27 -3.54 -13.48 6.76
N ARG A 28 -4.21 -14.11 5.80
CA ARG A 28 -3.89 -15.42 5.26
C ARG A 28 -3.34 -15.36 3.84
N ARG A 29 -3.38 -14.21 3.22
CA ARG A 29 -2.94 -13.99 1.84
C ARG A 29 -2.31 -12.62 1.71
N LEU A 30 -1.27 -12.54 0.90
CA LEU A 30 -0.59 -11.29 0.57
C LEU A 30 -0.64 -11.08 -0.94
N VAL A 31 -0.93 -9.86 -1.36
CA VAL A 31 -0.92 -9.47 -2.78
C VAL A 31 -0.01 -8.26 -2.94
N PHE A 32 1.00 -8.40 -3.79
CA PHE A 32 1.77 -7.26 -4.28
C PHE A 32 1.08 -6.73 -5.53
N CYS A 33 0.62 -5.50 -5.50
CA CYS A 33 -0.22 -4.92 -6.55
C CYS A 33 0.49 -3.72 -7.21
N ASN A 34 0.98 -3.93 -8.41
CA ASN A 34 1.53 -2.88 -9.26
C ASN A 34 1.74 -3.43 -10.66
N ASP A 35 1.34 -2.69 -11.69
CA ASP A 35 1.41 -3.16 -13.07
C ASP A 35 2.84 -3.43 -13.53
N ASP A 36 3.77 -2.53 -13.22
CA ASP A 36 5.17 -2.68 -13.66
C ASP A 36 5.86 -3.83 -12.93
N VAL A 37 5.60 -3.98 -11.66
CA VAL A 37 6.15 -5.10 -10.86
C VAL A 37 5.61 -6.43 -11.37
N ALA A 38 4.32 -6.50 -11.68
CA ALA A 38 3.70 -7.72 -12.22
C ALA A 38 4.21 -8.07 -13.63
N ALA A 39 4.66 -7.07 -14.39
CA ALA A 39 5.25 -7.27 -15.71
C ALA A 39 6.73 -7.67 -15.65
N ASP A 40 7.37 -7.53 -14.50
CA ASP A 40 8.77 -7.90 -14.29
C ASP A 40 8.87 -9.34 -13.80
N ASP A 41 9.29 -10.24 -14.69
CA ASP A 41 9.36 -11.68 -14.40
C ASP A 41 10.24 -12.00 -13.20
N LEU A 42 11.32 -11.27 -13.00
CA LEU A 42 12.23 -11.49 -11.88
C LEU A 42 11.57 -11.11 -10.56
N GLN A 43 10.93 -9.94 -10.48
CA GLN A 43 10.22 -9.51 -9.28
C GLN A 43 9.03 -10.43 -8.98
N ARG A 44 8.30 -10.82 -10.02
CA ARG A 44 7.16 -11.73 -9.88
C ARG A 44 7.56 -13.07 -9.29
N MET A 45 8.77 -13.52 -9.59
CA MET A 45 9.33 -14.76 -9.03
C MET A 45 9.88 -14.56 -7.62
N LEU A 46 10.55 -13.46 -7.35
CA LEU A 46 11.29 -13.25 -6.09
C LEU A 46 10.42 -12.76 -4.94
N LEU A 47 9.45 -11.87 -5.21
CA LEU A 47 8.66 -11.25 -4.15
C LEU A 47 7.91 -12.26 -3.27
N PRO A 48 7.27 -13.31 -3.82
CA PRO A 48 6.58 -14.28 -2.97
C PRO A 48 7.48 -14.99 -1.97
N GLN A 49 8.76 -15.12 -2.26
CA GLN A 49 9.71 -15.79 -1.36
C GLN A 49 9.96 -14.98 -0.08
N ALA A 50 9.79 -13.65 -0.13
CA ALA A 50 9.96 -12.80 1.03
C ALA A 50 8.81 -12.94 2.05
N ALA A 51 7.70 -13.52 1.65
CA ALA A 51 6.53 -13.68 2.50
C ALA A 51 6.59 -14.87 3.47
N ARG A 52 7.65 -15.64 3.43
CA ARG A 52 7.95 -16.71 4.40
C ARG A 52 6.81 -17.70 4.63
N GLY A 53 6.31 -18.28 3.54
CA GLY A 53 5.28 -19.31 3.59
C GLY A 53 3.84 -18.84 3.57
N LEU A 54 3.60 -17.53 3.63
CA LEU A 54 2.28 -16.98 3.43
C LEU A 54 1.94 -17.02 1.93
N PRO A 55 0.76 -17.54 1.52
CA PRO A 55 0.35 -17.50 0.12
C PRO A 55 0.43 -16.06 -0.42
N THR A 56 1.18 -15.87 -1.49
CA THR A 56 1.51 -14.55 -2.02
C THR A 56 1.39 -14.52 -3.53
N ASP A 57 0.68 -13.54 -4.04
CA ASP A 57 0.55 -13.28 -5.47
C ASP A 57 1.15 -11.92 -5.83
N VAL A 58 1.65 -11.81 -7.05
CA VAL A 58 2.08 -10.54 -7.64
C VAL A 58 1.16 -10.26 -8.81
N LEU A 59 0.34 -9.24 -8.70
CA LEU A 59 -0.76 -8.97 -9.62
C LEU A 59 -0.72 -7.54 -10.13
N THR A 60 -1.27 -7.34 -11.33
CA THR A 60 -1.63 -6.00 -11.80
C THR A 60 -2.82 -5.47 -11.00
N VAL A 61 -3.11 -4.18 -11.14
CA VAL A 61 -4.34 -3.61 -10.56
C VAL A 61 -5.57 -4.33 -11.12
N ALA A 62 -5.63 -4.54 -12.43
CA ALA A 62 -6.76 -5.23 -13.07
C ALA A 62 -6.91 -6.66 -12.55
N GLU A 63 -5.82 -7.42 -12.47
CA GLU A 63 -5.85 -8.78 -11.93
C GLU A 63 -6.30 -8.81 -10.47
N THR A 64 -5.86 -7.82 -9.67
CA THR A 64 -6.26 -7.72 -8.27
C THR A 64 -7.77 -7.49 -8.14
N LEU A 65 -8.33 -6.63 -9.00
CA LEU A 65 -9.77 -6.37 -9.01
C LEU A 65 -10.59 -7.58 -9.44
N GLU A 66 -10.07 -8.40 -10.34
CA GLU A 66 -10.73 -9.63 -10.81
C GLU A 66 -10.57 -10.78 -9.80
N ALA A 67 -9.55 -10.75 -8.96
CA ALA A 67 -9.30 -11.82 -8.00
C ALA A 67 -10.41 -11.84 -6.94
N THR A 68 -10.80 -13.05 -6.54
CA THR A 68 -11.71 -13.22 -5.42
C THR A 68 -10.94 -12.97 -4.13
N LEU A 69 -10.97 -11.73 -3.67
CA LEU A 69 -10.36 -11.32 -2.41
C LEU A 69 -11.39 -11.45 -1.30
N GLU A 70 -11.60 -12.67 -0.85
CA GLU A 70 -12.68 -12.94 0.08
C GLU A 70 -12.48 -12.27 1.42
N THR A 71 -11.43 -12.63 2.13
CA THR A 71 -11.17 -12.10 3.48
C THR A 71 -9.71 -12.31 3.87
N ASP A 72 -9.29 -11.59 4.89
CA ASP A 72 -7.96 -11.79 5.50
C ASP A 72 -6.81 -11.65 4.49
N VAL A 73 -6.89 -10.61 3.65
CA VAL A 73 -5.86 -10.31 2.67
C VAL A 73 -5.23 -8.95 2.95
N MET A 74 -3.92 -8.86 2.80
CA MET A 74 -3.21 -7.59 2.76
C MET A 74 -2.71 -7.35 1.35
N ILE A 75 -3.05 -6.19 0.80
CA ILE A 75 -2.56 -5.73 -0.50
C ILE A 75 -1.48 -4.70 -0.24
N LEU A 76 -0.30 -4.96 -0.76
CA LEU A 76 0.79 -3.98 -0.81
C LEU A 76 0.75 -3.27 -2.14
N ALA A 77 0.26 -2.04 -2.16
CA ALA A 77 0.29 -1.16 -3.31
C ALA A 77 1.62 -0.41 -3.33
N LYS A 78 2.22 -0.25 -4.49
CA LYS A 78 3.51 0.41 -4.61
C LYS A 78 3.40 1.92 -4.39
N ASP A 79 2.29 2.52 -4.81
CA ASP A 79 2.06 3.97 -4.77
C ASP A 79 0.58 4.28 -4.55
N PRO A 80 0.24 5.56 -4.24
CA PRO A 80 -1.14 5.94 -4.02
C PRO A 80 -2.03 5.85 -5.27
N GLU A 81 -1.47 5.96 -6.45
CA GLU A 81 -2.22 5.80 -7.70
C GLU A 81 -2.76 4.38 -7.83
N ASP A 82 -1.95 3.38 -7.51
CA ASP A 82 -2.40 1.98 -7.49
C ASP A 82 -3.54 1.79 -6.50
N ALA A 83 -3.39 2.31 -5.30
CA ALA A 83 -4.43 2.23 -4.27
C ALA A 83 -5.72 2.92 -4.72
N PHE A 84 -5.62 4.08 -5.34
CA PHE A 84 -6.78 4.79 -5.85
C PHE A 84 -7.47 4.01 -6.98
N ARG A 85 -6.72 3.44 -7.90
CA ARG A 85 -7.28 2.61 -8.99
C ARG A 85 -8.03 1.40 -8.45
N LEU A 86 -7.54 0.80 -7.38
CA LEU A 86 -8.24 -0.30 -6.71
C LEU A 86 -9.58 0.16 -6.13
N VAL A 87 -9.59 1.28 -5.44
CA VAL A 87 -10.82 1.85 -4.84
C VAL A 87 -11.80 2.29 -5.92
N GLU A 88 -11.32 2.95 -6.97
CA GLU A 88 -12.13 3.35 -8.11
C GLU A 88 -12.75 2.13 -8.81
N GLY A 89 -12.02 1.04 -8.88
CA GLY A 89 -12.48 -0.22 -9.46
C GLY A 89 -13.44 -1.03 -8.58
N GLY A 90 -13.76 -0.54 -7.39
CA GLY A 90 -14.75 -1.16 -6.50
C GLY A 90 -14.22 -1.78 -5.22
N LEU A 91 -12.90 -1.82 -5.02
CA LEU A 91 -12.35 -2.33 -3.77
C LEU A 91 -12.75 -1.43 -2.60
N ARG A 92 -13.14 -2.05 -1.49
CA ARG A 92 -13.53 -1.32 -0.28
C ARG A 92 -12.67 -1.79 0.89
N PRO A 93 -11.41 -1.27 1.00
CA PRO A 93 -10.56 -1.61 2.13
C PRO A 93 -11.08 -0.98 3.42
N GLU A 94 -10.81 -1.61 4.55
CA GLU A 94 -11.13 -1.04 5.85
C GLU A 94 -10.36 0.25 6.10
N THR A 95 -9.08 0.24 5.74
CA THR A 95 -8.21 1.42 5.78
C THR A 95 -7.17 1.31 4.66
N VAL A 96 -6.63 2.46 4.28
CA VAL A 96 -5.39 2.52 3.50
C VAL A 96 -4.30 3.07 4.41
N ASN A 97 -3.28 2.26 4.65
CA ASN A 97 -2.15 2.64 5.49
C ASN A 97 -0.97 3.08 4.62
N VAL A 98 -0.59 4.34 4.72
CA VAL A 98 0.61 4.85 4.05
C VAL A 98 1.80 4.51 4.92
N GLY A 99 2.56 3.50 4.51
CA GLY A 99 3.61 2.92 5.34
C GLY A 99 5.00 3.46 5.08
N ASN A 100 5.47 3.29 3.87
CA ASN A 100 6.81 3.71 3.49
C ASN A 100 6.84 4.09 2.02
N VAL A 101 7.24 5.32 1.72
CA VAL A 101 7.39 5.80 0.35
C VAL A 101 8.75 6.51 0.27
N ALA A 102 9.77 5.77 -0.14
CA ALA A 102 11.11 6.30 -0.30
C ALA A 102 11.15 7.29 -1.47
N PRO A 103 11.94 8.36 -1.36
CA PRO A 103 12.12 9.29 -2.48
C PRO A 103 12.68 8.55 -3.70
N ARG A 104 12.20 8.94 -4.88
CA ARG A 104 12.70 8.38 -6.15
C ARG A 104 13.70 9.36 -6.78
N PRO A 105 14.85 8.87 -7.29
CA PRO A 105 15.81 9.74 -7.97
C PRO A 105 15.16 10.50 -9.13
N GLY A 106 15.50 11.77 -9.27
CA GLY A 106 15.01 12.60 -10.37
C GLY A 106 13.59 13.13 -10.22
N THR A 107 12.94 12.94 -9.08
CA THR A 107 11.60 13.49 -8.81
C THR A 107 11.67 14.62 -7.78
N ALA A 108 10.80 15.62 -7.96
CA ALA A 108 10.58 16.64 -6.95
C ALA A 108 9.59 16.11 -5.91
N TYR A 109 9.97 16.13 -4.64
CA TYR A 109 9.16 15.58 -3.56
C TYR A 109 9.26 16.43 -2.29
N THR A 110 8.30 16.24 -1.40
CA THR A 110 8.32 16.78 -0.05
C THR A 110 8.27 15.61 0.94
N MET A 111 9.14 15.63 1.96
CA MET A 111 9.05 14.65 3.04
C MET A 111 7.89 15.04 3.97
N VAL A 112 6.88 14.22 4.02
CA VAL A 112 5.70 14.43 4.88
C VAL A 112 5.94 13.82 6.26
N THR A 113 6.56 12.65 6.29
CA THR A 113 7.09 12.01 7.51
C THR A 113 8.51 11.55 7.24
N ARG A 114 9.14 10.96 8.26
CA ARG A 114 10.50 10.41 8.09
C ARG A 114 10.59 9.28 7.07
N SER A 115 9.46 8.61 6.80
CA SER A 115 9.41 7.46 5.90
C SER A 115 8.58 7.70 4.64
N ILE A 116 8.00 8.89 4.46
CA ILE A 116 7.06 9.14 3.35
C ILE A 116 7.43 10.41 2.62
N ALA A 117 7.92 10.24 1.39
CA ALA A 117 8.09 11.31 0.42
C ALA A 117 6.84 11.40 -0.47
N VAL A 118 6.42 12.60 -0.81
CA VAL A 118 5.22 12.83 -1.61
C VAL A 118 5.54 13.79 -2.76
N THR A 119 5.25 13.36 -3.98
CA THR A 119 5.27 14.23 -5.17
C THR A 119 3.94 14.95 -5.31
N ALA A 120 3.85 15.96 -6.18
CA ALA A 120 2.60 16.66 -6.45
C ALA A 120 1.51 15.70 -6.97
N ASP A 121 1.87 14.80 -7.87
CA ASP A 121 0.93 13.82 -8.43
C ASP A 121 0.46 12.83 -7.36
N GLU A 122 1.36 12.40 -6.49
CA GLU A 122 1.01 11.52 -5.38
C GLU A 122 0.10 12.22 -4.37
N ALA A 123 0.32 13.50 -4.09
CA ALA A 123 -0.58 14.27 -3.22
C ALA A 123 -2.00 14.28 -3.77
N ASP A 124 -2.16 14.47 -5.08
CA ASP A 124 -3.47 14.41 -5.74
C ASP A 124 -4.13 13.05 -5.56
N ALA A 125 -3.37 11.97 -5.73
CA ALA A 125 -3.87 10.61 -5.55
C ALA A 125 -4.32 10.34 -4.10
N TYR A 126 -3.56 10.79 -3.12
CA TYR A 126 -3.96 10.67 -1.71
C TYR A 126 -5.26 11.44 -1.43
N ARG A 127 -5.40 12.63 -1.99
CA ARG A 127 -6.62 13.42 -1.82
C ARG A 127 -7.84 12.77 -2.50
N LYS A 128 -7.65 12.15 -3.64
CA LYS A 128 -8.71 11.37 -4.31
C LYS A 128 -9.13 10.18 -3.47
N LEU A 129 -8.19 9.48 -2.84
CA LEU A 129 -8.49 8.40 -1.90
C LEU A 129 -9.34 8.88 -0.74
N ALA A 130 -8.95 9.99 -0.12
CA ALA A 130 -9.71 10.59 0.98
C ALA A 130 -11.11 11.02 0.53
N ALA A 131 -11.23 11.63 -0.65
CA ALA A 131 -12.51 12.06 -1.22
C ALA A 131 -13.43 10.88 -1.53
N ALA A 132 -12.88 9.70 -1.80
CA ALA A 132 -13.64 8.48 -2.01
C ALA A 132 -14.20 7.88 -0.71
N GLY A 133 -13.92 8.51 0.43
CA GLY A 133 -14.41 8.07 1.74
C GLY A 133 -13.58 6.98 2.39
N VAL A 134 -12.39 6.71 1.87
CA VAL A 134 -11.49 5.69 2.45
C VAL A 134 -10.71 6.30 3.61
N PRO A 135 -10.73 5.68 4.80
CA PRO A 135 -9.87 6.10 5.89
C PRO A 135 -8.40 5.99 5.49
N LEU A 136 -7.68 7.11 5.52
CA LEU A 136 -6.28 7.19 5.12
C LEU A 136 -5.42 7.52 6.34
N VAL A 137 -4.63 6.55 6.77
CA VAL A 137 -3.79 6.67 7.96
C VAL A 137 -2.33 6.41 7.61
N THR A 138 -1.44 6.81 8.50
CA THR A 138 -0.04 6.42 8.43
C THR A 138 0.37 5.75 9.74
N GLN A 139 0.99 4.60 9.61
CA GLN A 139 1.50 3.81 10.72
C GLN A 139 2.59 2.90 10.17
N LEU A 140 3.84 3.19 10.52
CA LEU A 140 4.97 2.43 9.97
C LEU A 140 4.97 1.00 10.50
N MET A 141 4.93 0.84 11.80
CA MET A 141 4.91 -0.46 12.47
C MET A 141 3.65 -0.63 13.30
N PRO A 142 3.18 -1.86 13.53
CA PRO A 142 1.94 -2.10 14.30
C PRO A 142 1.93 -1.51 15.71
N GLN A 143 3.10 -1.39 16.34
CA GLN A 143 3.21 -0.83 17.69
C GLN A 143 3.24 0.70 17.70
N ASP A 144 3.40 1.34 16.54
CA ASP A 144 3.41 2.79 16.47
C ASP A 144 2.00 3.34 16.58
N LYS A 145 1.88 4.59 17.03
CA LYS A 145 0.59 5.26 17.08
C LYS A 145 0.18 5.67 15.66
N PRO A 146 -1.01 5.27 15.19
CA PRO A 146 -1.50 5.70 13.89
C PRO A 146 -1.83 7.19 13.90
N ALA A 147 -1.66 7.84 12.73
CA ALA A 147 -2.04 9.23 12.52
C ALA A 147 -2.85 9.36 11.24
N GLU A 148 -3.80 10.29 11.20
CA GLU A 148 -4.50 10.63 9.97
C GLU A 148 -3.52 11.26 8.98
N PHE A 149 -3.57 10.84 7.72
CA PHE A 149 -2.59 11.25 6.72
C PHE A 149 -2.89 12.60 6.08
N VAL A 150 -4.15 12.90 5.79
CA VAL A 150 -4.51 14.16 5.12
C VAL A 150 -4.06 15.40 5.90
N PRO A 151 -4.24 15.49 7.22
CA PRO A 151 -3.71 16.62 7.98
C PRO A 151 -2.18 16.81 7.85
N LEU A 152 -1.45 15.72 7.65
CA LEU A 152 0.00 15.79 7.44
C LEU A 152 0.34 16.40 6.07
N LEU A 153 -0.44 16.09 5.03
CA LEU A 153 -0.32 16.74 3.73
C LEU A 153 -0.60 18.24 3.85
N ASP A 154 -1.68 18.60 4.54
CA ASP A 154 -2.08 19.99 4.73
C ASP A 154 -0.98 20.82 5.38
N ARG A 155 -0.32 20.27 6.40
CA ARG A 155 0.80 20.95 7.08
C ARG A 155 1.99 21.21 6.18
N LYS A 156 2.15 20.45 5.12
CA LYS A 156 3.23 20.60 4.14
C LYS A 156 2.81 21.39 2.91
N GLY A 157 1.56 21.86 2.86
CA GLY A 157 1.06 22.64 1.73
C GLY A 157 0.81 21.81 0.47
N LEU A 158 0.56 20.53 0.63
CA LEU A 158 0.35 19.60 -0.49
C LEU A 158 -1.12 19.37 -0.82
#